data_210cd9939ad5fa09785bdcbfa53ec9cb
#
_entry.id   210cd9939ad5fa09785bdcbfa53ec9cb
#
_cell.length_a   1.000
_cell.length_b   1.000
_cell.length_c   1.000
_cell.angle_alpha   90.00
_cell.angle_beta   90.00
_cell.angle_gamma   90.00
#
_symmetry.space_group_name_H-M   'P 1'
#
loop_
_entity.id
_entity.type
_entity.pdbx_description
1 polymer ?
#
loop_
_entity_poly.entity_id
_entity_poly.type
_entity_poly.pdbx_seq_one_letter_code
_entity_poly.pdbx_strand_id
1 'polypeptide(L)'
;MTDLQVPVSPGELLDKITILRIKSRRIQDTAKVANVRLELELLQRTWATLGAATAAVAADEQALQVVNEQLWDIEDRIRDKEAARSFDQDFIELARAVYQRNDERAAIKKRINVVLGSRIVEEKSYQPYR
;
A
#
# COMPACT_ATOMS: atom_id res chain seq x y z
N MET A 1 -22.64 15.82 2.52
CA MET A 1 -21.57 14.83 2.67
C MET A 1 -21.52 13.97 1.44
N THR A 2 -20.37 13.91 0.81
CA THR A 2 -20.30 13.20 -0.45
C THR A 2 -19.15 12.22 -0.44
N ASP A 3 -19.48 10.95 -0.18
CA ASP A 3 -18.58 9.86 -0.48
C ASP A 3 -18.92 9.31 -1.85
N LEU A 4 -17.92 9.12 -2.66
CA LEU A 4 -18.10 8.46 -3.96
C LEU A 4 -17.77 6.99 -3.84
N GLN A 5 -18.57 6.17 -4.50
CA GLN A 5 -18.32 4.73 -4.54
C GLN A 5 -17.88 4.34 -5.95
N VAL A 6 -16.76 3.64 -6.01
CA VAL A 6 -16.23 3.12 -7.27
C VAL A 6 -15.90 1.64 -7.10
N PRO A 7 -16.05 0.83 -8.16
CA PRO A 7 -15.58 -0.55 -8.10
C PRO A 7 -14.07 -0.57 -7.97
N VAL A 8 -13.56 -1.35 -7.03
CA VAL A 8 -12.13 -1.58 -6.85
C VAL A 8 -11.87 -3.07 -6.68
N SER A 9 -10.66 -3.50 -7.02
CA SER A 9 -10.25 -4.87 -6.75
C SER A 9 -9.99 -5.09 -5.26
N PRO A 10 -10.12 -6.34 -4.77
CA PRO A 10 -9.77 -6.65 -3.37
C PRO A 10 -8.32 -6.27 -3.02
N GLY A 11 -7.38 -6.49 -3.94
CA GLY A 11 -5.98 -6.13 -3.74
C GLY A 11 -5.79 -4.64 -3.57
N GLU A 12 -6.50 -3.82 -4.33
CA GLU A 12 -6.45 -2.37 -4.20
C GLU A 12 -7.01 -1.90 -2.87
N LEU A 13 -8.13 -2.48 -2.44
CA LEU A 13 -8.75 -2.14 -1.16
C LEU A 13 -7.81 -2.48 0.00
N LEU A 14 -7.23 -3.68 -0.01
CA LEU A 14 -6.35 -4.13 1.06
C LEU A 14 -5.06 -3.30 1.10
N ASP A 15 -4.56 -2.90 -0.06
CA ASP A 15 -3.42 -2.00 -0.16
C ASP A 15 -3.70 -0.67 0.56
N LYS A 16 -4.84 -0.06 0.29
CA LYS A 16 -5.26 1.18 0.97
C LYS A 16 -5.39 0.97 2.47
N ILE A 17 -5.98 -0.14 2.90
CA ILE A 17 -6.13 -0.45 4.33
C ILE A 17 -4.77 -0.57 5.01
N THR A 18 -3.82 -1.29 4.42
CA THR A 18 -2.48 -1.44 5.01
C THR A 18 -1.75 -0.10 5.11
N ILE A 19 -1.87 0.74 4.10
CA ILE A 19 -1.29 2.09 4.11
C ILE A 19 -1.94 2.95 5.20
N LEU A 20 -3.25 2.91 5.34
CA LEU A 20 -3.95 3.66 6.38
C LEU A 20 -3.57 3.18 7.79
N ARG A 21 -3.33 1.88 7.97
CA ARG A 21 -2.81 1.35 9.24
C ARG A 21 -1.45 1.95 9.59
N ILE A 22 -0.56 2.07 8.60
CA ILE A 22 0.75 2.71 8.77
C ILE A 22 0.58 4.17 9.15
N LYS A 23 -0.25 4.90 8.40
CA LYS A 23 -0.54 6.31 8.69
C LYS A 23 -1.08 6.52 10.10
N SER A 24 -1.98 5.63 10.56
CA SER A 24 -2.58 5.73 11.88
C SER A 24 -1.55 5.60 13.01
N ARG A 25 -0.44 4.90 12.75
CA ARG A 25 0.64 4.70 13.74
C ARG A 25 1.76 5.73 13.62
N ARG A 26 2.02 6.23 12.42
CA ARG A 26 3.17 7.08 12.12
C ARG A 26 2.87 8.57 12.15
N ILE A 27 1.66 8.98 11.78
CA ILE A 27 1.26 10.40 11.78
C ILE A 27 0.94 10.83 13.21
N GLN A 28 1.51 11.95 13.63
CA GLN A 28 1.35 12.45 14.99
C GLN A 28 0.31 13.58 15.11
N ASP A 29 0.05 14.30 14.03
CA ASP A 29 -0.95 15.38 14.02
C ASP A 29 -2.34 14.81 14.32
N THR A 30 -2.97 15.29 15.39
CA THR A 30 -4.25 14.74 15.88
C THR A 30 -5.37 14.85 14.86
N ALA A 31 -5.47 15.97 14.14
CA ALA A 31 -6.52 16.17 13.15
C ALA A 31 -6.33 15.25 11.94
N LYS A 32 -5.07 15.09 11.51
CA LYS A 32 -4.75 14.17 10.40
C LYS A 32 -5.03 12.72 10.78
N VAL A 33 -4.66 12.31 11.99
CA VAL A 33 -4.92 10.94 12.47
C VAL A 33 -6.42 10.66 12.55
N ALA A 34 -7.22 11.64 12.97
CA ALA A 34 -8.68 11.49 13.00
C ALA A 34 -9.24 11.21 11.60
N ASN A 35 -8.76 11.91 10.57
CA ASN A 35 -9.14 11.69 9.20
C ASN A 35 -8.72 10.30 8.70
N VAL A 36 -7.51 9.88 9.03
CA VAL A 36 -6.98 8.56 8.70
C VAL A 36 -7.83 7.45 9.32
N ARG A 37 -8.17 7.59 10.59
CA ARG A 37 -8.97 6.59 11.31
C ARG A 37 -10.38 6.46 10.75
N LEU A 38 -10.99 7.58 10.36
CA LEU A 38 -12.32 7.56 9.73
C LEU A 38 -12.28 6.77 8.43
N GLU A 39 -11.33 7.07 7.56
CA GLU A 39 -11.19 6.36 6.28
C GLU A 39 -10.89 4.88 6.50
N LEU A 40 -9.96 4.57 7.42
CA LEU A 40 -9.60 3.20 7.74
C LEU A 40 -10.82 2.40 8.21
N GLU A 41 -11.61 2.95 9.10
CA GLU A 41 -12.82 2.28 9.60
C GLU A 41 -13.80 1.99 8.48
N LEU A 42 -14.05 2.96 7.60
CA LEU A 42 -14.95 2.79 6.46
C LEU A 42 -14.47 1.67 5.52
N LEU A 43 -13.19 1.65 5.20
CA LEU A 43 -12.62 0.63 4.31
C LEU A 43 -12.57 -0.75 4.96
N GLN A 44 -12.29 -0.82 6.26
CA GLN A 44 -12.31 -2.10 6.99
C GLN A 44 -13.71 -2.71 7.03
N ARG A 45 -14.75 -1.90 7.13
CA ARG A 45 -16.13 -2.38 7.05
C ARG A 45 -16.42 -3.00 5.68
N THR A 46 -15.95 -2.37 4.62
CA THR A 46 -16.09 -2.92 3.26
C THR A 46 -15.33 -4.24 3.13
N TRP A 47 -14.10 -4.31 3.62
CA TRP A 47 -13.30 -5.54 3.61
C TRP A 47 -13.99 -6.67 4.36
N ALA A 48 -14.61 -6.37 5.50
CA ALA A 48 -15.30 -7.35 6.33
C ALA A 48 -16.49 -7.99 5.61
N THR A 49 -17.06 -7.36 4.58
CA THR A 49 -18.16 -7.94 3.80
C THR A 49 -17.74 -9.21 3.05
N LEU A 50 -16.45 -9.43 2.84
CA LEU A 50 -15.94 -10.65 2.22
C LEU A 50 -16.03 -11.87 3.16
N GLY A 51 -16.22 -11.64 4.46
CA GLY A 51 -16.40 -12.72 5.43
C GLY A 51 -15.21 -13.67 5.50
N ALA A 52 -15.50 -14.98 5.52
CA ALA A 52 -14.49 -16.02 5.68
C ALA A 52 -13.46 -16.07 4.52
N ALA A 53 -13.80 -15.52 3.36
CA ALA A 53 -12.88 -15.49 2.21
C ALA A 53 -11.56 -14.74 2.51
N THR A 54 -11.58 -13.81 3.48
CA THR A 54 -10.37 -13.06 3.85
C THR A 54 -9.27 -13.95 4.41
N ALA A 55 -9.62 -15.09 5.01
CA ALA A 55 -8.63 -16.03 5.55
C ALA A 55 -7.69 -16.58 4.46
N ALA A 56 -8.18 -16.71 3.23
CA ALA A 56 -7.38 -17.23 2.11
C ALA A 56 -6.23 -16.30 1.72
N VAL A 57 -6.31 -15.02 2.08
CA VAL A 57 -5.28 -14.01 1.73
C VAL A 57 -4.59 -13.43 2.95
N ALA A 58 -4.70 -14.07 4.12
CA ALA A 58 -4.11 -13.54 5.36
C ALA A 58 -2.59 -13.38 5.25
N ALA A 59 -1.88 -14.33 4.62
CA ALA A 59 -0.44 -14.23 4.41
C ALA A 59 -0.09 -13.10 3.44
N ASP A 60 -0.88 -12.90 2.39
CA ASP A 60 -0.69 -11.81 1.44
C ASP A 60 -0.98 -10.44 2.08
N GLU A 61 -1.96 -10.37 2.96
CA GLU A 61 -2.22 -9.16 3.74
C GLU A 61 -1.00 -8.77 4.56
N GLN A 62 -0.38 -9.73 5.24
CA GLN A 62 0.82 -9.50 6.02
C GLN A 62 1.99 -9.06 5.14
N ALA A 63 2.18 -9.72 3.99
CA ALA A 63 3.24 -9.36 3.04
C ALA A 63 3.04 -7.94 2.49
N LEU A 64 1.81 -7.55 2.23
CA LEU A 64 1.46 -6.22 1.75
C LEU A 64 1.75 -5.16 2.81
N GLN A 65 1.42 -5.46 4.07
CA GLN A 65 1.73 -4.59 5.21
C GLN A 65 3.24 -4.32 5.29
N VAL A 66 4.04 -5.38 5.18
CA VAL A 66 5.51 -5.29 5.28
C VAL A 66 6.08 -4.45 4.13
N VAL A 67 5.68 -4.72 2.89
CA VAL A 67 6.22 -3.97 1.74
C VAL A 67 5.81 -2.50 1.79
N ASN A 68 4.61 -2.19 2.25
CA ASN A 68 4.18 -0.80 2.40
C ASN A 68 4.92 -0.09 3.53
N GLU A 69 5.26 -0.78 4.62
CA GLU A 69 6.12 -0.21 5.67
C GLU A 69 7.53 0.07 5.15
N GLN A 70 8.09 -0.83 4.35
CA GLN A 70 9.39 -0.62 3.71
C GLN A 70 9.35 0.60 2.80
N LEU A 71 8.30 0.74 1.99
CA LEU A 71 8.13 1.91 1.11
C LEU A 71 7.98 3.20 1.92
N TRP A 72 7.28 3.18 3.04
CA TRP A 72 7.17 4.34 3.92
C TRP A 72 8.56 4.81 4.38
N ASP A 73 9.36 3.87 4.88
CA ASP A 73 10.71 4.20 5.38
C ASP A 73 11.64 4.66 4.25
N ILE A 74 11.56 4.04 3.07
CA ILE A 74 12.33 4.43 1.90
C ILE A 74 11.98 5.86 1.48
N GLU A 75 10.68 6.18 1.42
CA GLU A 75 10.22 7.51 1.04
C GLU A 75 10.68 8.59 2.01
N ASP A 76 10.65 8.32 3.31
CA ASP A 76 11.17 9.27 4.30
C ASP A 76 12.68 9.48 4.13
N ARG A 77 13.44 8.40 3.95
CA ARG A 77 14.90 8.46 3.82
C ARG A 77 15.33 9.15 2.54
N ILE A 78 14.64 8.89 1.43
CA ILE A 78 14.99 9.53 0.15
C ILE A 78 14.70 11.03 0.19
N ARG A 79 13.63 11.43 0.90
CA ARG A 79 13.31 12.85 1.10
C ARG A 79 14.30 13.55 2.01
N ASP A 80 14.80 12.87 3.04
CA ASP A 80 15.88 13.39 3.88
C ASP A 80 17.15 13.64 3.05
N LYS A 81 17.50 12.70 2.17
CA LYS A 81 18.64 12.85 1.25
C LYS A 81 18.44 14.03 0.31
N GLU A 82 17.23 14.19 -0.24
CA GLU A 82 16.91 15.31 -1.14
C GLU A 82 17.03 16.64 -0.40
N ALA A 83 16.50 16.73 0.82
CA ALA A 83 16.57 17.93 1.63
C ALA A 83 18.05 18.32 1.95
N ALA A 84 18.89 17.33 2.18
CA ALA A 84 20.31 17.52 2.43
C ALA A 84 21.12 17.70 1.14
N ARG A 85 20.49 17.57 -0.03
CA ARG A 85 21.14 17.55 -1.35
C ARG A 85 22.29 16.55 -1.43
N SER A 86 22.10 15.40 -0.80
CA SER A 86 23.08 14.32 -0.73
C SER A 86 22.67 13.21 -1.73
N PHE A 87 23.19 13.32 -2.94
CA PHE A 87 22.89 12.41 -4.05
C PHE A 87 24.00 11.37 -4.20
N ASP A 88 24.31 10.73 -3.09
CA ASP A 88 25.38 9.73 -2.97
C ASP A 88 24.88 8.32 -3.35
N GLN A 89 25.72 7.32 -3.10
CA GLN A 89 25.37 5.93 -3.39
C GLN A 89 24.13 5.48 -2.60
N ASP A 90 23.98 5.94 -1.35
CA ASP A 90 22.79 5.62 -0.54
C ASP A 90 21.52 6.18 -1.17
N PHE A 91 21.58 7.41 -1.72
CA PHE A 91 20.43 7.97 -2.46
C PHE A 91 20.07 7.11 -3.67
N ILE A 92 21.07 6.66 -4.43
CA ILE A 92 20.86 5.82 -5.61
C ILE A 92 20.20 4.50 -5.21
N GLU A 93 20.66 3.87 -4.12
CA GLU A 93 20.11 2.61 -3.64
C GLU A 93 18.67 2.78 -3.14
N LEU A 94 18.37 3.88 -2.46
CA LEU A 94 17.00 4.20 -2.04
C LEU A 94 16.09 4.38 -3.25
N ALA A 95 16.54 5.11 -4.27
CA ALA A 95 15.76 5.32 -5.48
C ALA A 95 15.47 3.99 -6.21
N ARG A 96 16.46 3.11 -6.27
CA ARG A 96 16.29 1.79 -6.87
C ARG A 96 15.32 0.92 -6.05
N ALA A 97 15.36 1.03 -4.73
CA ALA A 97 14.46 0.29 -3.85
C ALA A 97 12.99 0.66 -4.08
N VAL A 98 12.69 1.91 -4.47
CA VAL A 98 11.31 2.35 -4.73
C VAL A 98 10.65 1.48 -5.78
N TYR A 99 11.24 1.34 -6.97
CA TYR A 99 10.59 0.54 -8.02
C TYR A 99 10.64 -0.95 -7.73
N GLN A 100 11.68 -1.44 -7.05
CA GLN A 100 11.77 -2.85 -6.65
C GLN A 100 10.65 -3.22 -5.66
N ARG A 101 10.44 -2.40 -4.63
CA ARG A 101 9.36 -2.63 -3.65
C ARG A 101 7.99 -2.44 -4.28
N ASN A 102 7.82 -1.48 -5.18
CA ASN A 102 6.56 -1.30 -5.90
C ASN A 102 6.22 -2.50 -6.80
N ASP A 103 7.21 -3.13 -7.40
CA ASP A 103 7.00 -4.36 -8.17
C ASP A 103 6.52 -5.51 -7.28
N GLU A 104 7.12 -5.67 -6.09
CA GLU A 104 6.67 -6.66 -5.12
C GLU A 104 5.24 -6.38 -4.65
N ARG A 105 4.94 -5.12 -4.37
CA ARG A 105 3.60 -4.68 -4.00
C ARG A 105 2.57 -5.03 -5.06
N ALA A 106 2.87 -4.75 -6.31
CA ALA A 106 1.99 -5.08 -7.44
C ALA A 106 1.76 -6.59 -7.55
N ALA A 107 2.80 -7.39 -7.36
CA ALA A 107 2.70 -8.85 -7.41
C ALA A 107 1.81 -9.40 -6.28
N ILE A 108 1.93 -8.85 -5.08
CA ILE A 108 1.09 -9.24 -3.93
C ILE A 108 -0.37 -8.90 -4.21
N LYS A 109 -0.65 -7.68 -4.67
CA LYS A 109 -2.01 -7.26 -5.03
C LYS A 109 -2.62 -8.18 -6.08
N LYS A 110 -1.85 -8.57 -7.07
CA LYS A 110 -2.29 -9.48 -8.12
C LYS A 110 -2.65 -10.86 -7.55
N ARG A 111 -1.84 -11.42 -6.64
CA ARG A 111 -2.15 -12.69 -6.00
C ARG A 111 -3.48 -12.62 -5.22
N ILE A 112 -3.69 -11.54 -4.46
CA ILE A 112 -4.94 -11.32 -3.73
C ILE A 112 -6.13 -11.32 -4.69
N ASN A 113 -6.01 -10.60 -5.80
CA ASN A 113 -7.07 -10.51 -6.80
C ASN A 113 -7.38 -11.87 -7.43
N VAL A 114 -6.37 -12.66 -7.73
CA VAL A 114 -6.55 -14.01 -8.30
C VAL A 114 -7.23 -14.93 -7.30
N VAL A 115 -6.77 -14.96 -6.05
CA VAL A 115 -7.34 -15.83 -5.01
C VAL A 115 -8.80 -15.49 -4.73
N LEU A 116 -9.16 -14.20 -4.71
CA LEU A 116 -10.52 -13.75 -4.42
C LEU A 116 -11.39 -13.61 -5.68
N GLY A 117 -10.88 -14.01 -6.84
CA GLY A 117 -11.66 -14.03 -8.08
C GLY A 117 -12.08 -12.66 -8.59
N SER A 118 -11.23 -11.65 -8.45
CA SER A 118 -11.54 -10.31 -8.93
C SER A 118 -11.69 -10.27 -10.44
N ARG A 119 -12.76 -9.60 -10.92
CA ARG A 119 -12.91 -9.31 -12.35
C ARG A 119 -12.11 -8.08 -12.79
N ILE A 120 -11.71 -7.24 -11.81
CA ILE A 120 -10.91 -6.04 -12.07
C ILE A 120 -9.45 -6.43 -11.93
N VAL A 121 -8.67 -6.18 -12.98
CA VAL A 121 -7.25 -6.51 -13.04
C VAL A 121 -6.47 -5.24 -13.35
N GLU A 122 -5.59 -4.85 -12.42
CA GLU A 122 -4.68 -3.74 -12.64
C GLU A 122 -3.53 -4.19 -13.52
N GLU A 123 -3.30 -3.47 -14.61
CA GLU A 123 -2.20 -3.77 -15.53
C GLU A 123 -1.07 -2.76 -15.36
N LYS A 124 0.17 -3.24 -15.52
CA LYS A 124 1.38 -2.42 -15.51
C LYS A 124 2.16 -2.68 -16.79
N SER A 125 2.74 -1.61 -17.33
CA SER A 125 3.48 -1.68 -18.59
C SER A 125 4.78 -0.88 -18.49
N TYR A 126 5.53 -1.09 -17.40
CA TYR A 126 6.83 -0.46 -17.25
C TYR A 126 7.89 -1.19 -18.08
N GLN A 127 8.93 -0.45 -18.43
CA GLN A 127 10.09 -1.05 -19.07
C GLN A 127 10.74 -2.07 -18.13
N PRO A 128 11.06 -3.28 -18.60
CA PRO A 128 11.74 -4.25 -17.76
C PRO A 128 13.16 -3.80 -17.44
N TYR A 129 13.63 -4.11 -16.23
CA TYR A 129 14.99 -3.77 -15.79
C TYR A 129 15.77 -5.01 -15.34
N ARG A 130 15.23 -6.20 -15.62
CA ARG A 130 15.86 -7.49 -15.31
C ARG A 130 15.94 -8.34 -16.56
#